data_c91addb1e5fbd80897f06a66d10ae14c
#
_entry.id   c91addb1e5fbd80897f06a66d10ae14c
#
_cell.length_a   1.000
_cell.length_b   1.000
_cell.length_c   1.000
_cell.angle_alpha   90.00
_cell.angle_beta   90.00
_cell.angle_gamma   90.00
#
_symmetry.space_group_name_H-M   'P 1'
#
loop_
_entity.id
_entity.type
_entity.pdbx_description
1 polymer ?
#
loop_
_entity_poly.entity_id
_entity_poly.type
_entity_poly.pdbx_seq_one_letter_code
_entity_poly.pdbx_strand_id
1 'polypeptide(L)'
;MYIIKEETKRPLCIQLYEELKKDIIKNYNIGEKIPSIRKIASTYNLSKNTVEKAFSQLVVEGYIDSYPKSGYVVTDTNYKNFNDDTSITIEKEQKVDNFIYNFYPARLEKDSFPLKLWKRIFNKAIDETLDFGGYSDGQGEYGLRDEIAKYLIESRGVKCNASQVIVCNGFDDSLGLIIRLINKKYDTLAIEHPGYHIARKVFESSEYKIKKIPVDKNGIDLKELEKSKAKLVYITPSHQYPTGVAMPISNRLRLLDWAEKNEALIIEDDYDSELTYETRPIPALQGLDSFDRVVYVGTFSKSLSPAIRVSYLVVPRLLLKEFNDTFESRVCLFTQKTLEKFMSEGHWERHLRKIRTLNKKKHNLMKKVLEEKLGTTVKIVNQGGGLAIHISPKVSFDWDKLEEVSRNNRIKLHYAKERSGGEWQALMMGFGGFKEEEIEEAVSAFSKIWHECIL
;
A
#
# COMPACT_ATOMS: atom_id res chain seq x y z
N MET A 1 -3.44 -52.45 -10.99
CA MET A 1 -3.55 -52.21 -12.46
C MET A 1 -3.65 -50.70 -12.65
N TYR A 2 -2.70 -50.08 -13.35
CA TYR A 2 -2.66 -48.62 -13.51
C TYR A 2 -3.73 -48.18 -14.51
N ILE A 3 -4.44 -47.07 -14.16
CA ILE A 3 -5.51 -46.52 -15.03
C ILE A 3 -4.89 -45.41 -15.89
N ILE A 4 -4.54 -45.78 -17.14
CA ILE A 4 -3.97 -44.88 -18.14
C ILE A 4 -5.01 -44.65 -19.22
N LYS A 5 -5.46 -43.40 -19.42
CA LYS A 5 -6.49 -43.01 -20.39
C LYS A 5 -5.89 -42.22 -21.53
N GLU A 6 -5.94 -42.75 -22.76
CA GLU A 6 -5.44 -42.07 -23.97
C GLU A 6 -6.26 -40.80 -24.33
N GLU A 7 -7.52 -40.74 -23.90
CA GLU A 7 -8.45 -39.64 -24.23
C GLU A 7 -8.27 -38.36 -23.38
N THR A 8 -7.35 -38.36 -22.43
CA THR A 8 -7.13 -37.17 -21.57
C THR A 8 -6.06 -36.24 -22.15
N LYS A 9 -6.21 -34.93 -21.96
CA LYS A 9 -5.19 -33.92 -22.36
C LYS A 9 -3.85 -34.06 -21.60
N ARG A 10 -3.73 -35.00 -20.65
CA ARG A 10 -2.51 -35.22 -19.87
C ARG A 10 -1.59 -36.22 -20.57
N PRO A 11 -0.29 -35.89 -20.72
CA PRO A 11 0.68 -36.82 -21.32
C PRO A 11 0.71 -38.19 -20.61
N LEU A 12 0.80 -39.28 -21.36
CA LEU A 12 0.80 -40.66 -20.83
C LEU A 12 1.94 -40.91 -19.81
N CYS A 13 3.10 -40.27 -20.01
CA CYS A 13 4.22 -40.40 -19.07
C CYS A 13 3.89 -39.80 -17.68
N ILE A 14 3.11 -38.72 -17.64
CA ILE A 14 2.68 -38.09 -16.37
C ILE A 14 1.64 -38.98 -15.69
N GLN A 15 0.67 -39.53 -16.44
CA GLN A 15 -0.31 -40.43 -15.87
C GLN A 15 0.36 -41.69 -15.28
N LEU A 16 1.29 -42.28 -16.00
CA LEU A 16 2.04 -43.45 -15.54
C LEU A 16 2.88 -43.11 -14.29
N TYR A 17 3.53 -41.95 -14.28
CA TYR A 17 4.30 -41.47 -13.13
C TYR A 17 3.41 -41.32 -11.87
N GLU A 18 2.24 -40.69 -11.99
CA GLU A 18 1.33 -40.51 -10.85
C GLU A 18 0.83 -41.87 -10.30
N GLU A 19 0.51 -42.81 -11.17
CA GLU A 19 0.05 -44.14 -10.75
C GLU A 19 1.18 -44.97 -10.12
N LEU A 20 2.39 -44.94 -10.70
CA LEU A 20 3.57 -45.61 -10.12
C LEU A 20 3.94 -44.99 -8.75
N LYS A 21 3.89 -43.70 -8.64
CA LYS A 21 4.15 -43.00 -7.38
C LYS A 21 3.18 -43.44 -6.27
N LYS A 22 1.88 -43.45 -6.57
CA LYS A 22 0.85 -43.96 -5.63
C LYS A 22 1.09 -45.43 -5.24
N ASP A 23 1.44 -46.24 -6.20
CA ASP A 23 1.68 -47.67 -5.98
C ASP A 23 2.93 -47.90 -5.12
N ILE A 24 4.02 -47.17 -5.39
CA ILE A 24 5.26 -47.22 -4.60
C ILE A 24 4.97 -46.84 -3.13
N ILE A 25 4.26 -45.73 -2.90
CA ILE A 25 3.95 -45.25 -1.55
C ILE A 25 3.08 -46.25 -0.78
N LYS A 26 2.12 -46.87 -1.46
CA LYS A 26 1.09 -47.70 -0.81
C LYS A 26 1.49 -49.18 -0.66
N ASN A 27 2.20 -49.73 -1.63
CA ASN A 27 2.31 -51.18 -1.80
C ASN A 27 3.73 -51.74 -1.77
N TYR A 28 4.77 -50.87 -1.83
CA TYR A 28 6.16 -51.33 -1.85
C TYR A 28 6.86 -50.98 -0.51
N ASN A 29 7.79 -51.87 -0.15
CA ASN A 29 8.69 -51.63 0.98
C ASN A 29 10.01 -51.03 0.51
N ILE A 30 10.71 -50.33 1.43
CA ILE A 30 12.05 -49.80 1.20
C ILE A 30 12.99 -50.95 0.77
N GLY A 31 13.77 -50.71 -0.28
CA GLY A 31 14.68 -51.71 -0.84
C GLY A 31 14.03 -52.73 -1.79
N GLU A 32 12.72 -52.68 -1.99
CA GLU A 32 12.00 -53.56 -2.88
C GLU A 32 12.18 -53.16 -4.35
N LYS A 33 12.29 -54.14 -5.24
CA LYS A 33 12.46 -53.93 -6.68
C LYS A 33 11.11 -53.69 -7.34
N ILE A 34 11.01 -52.62 -8.13
CA ILE A 34 9.85 -52.37 -9.01
C ILE A 34 10.03 -53.04 -10.36
N PRO A 35 8.93 -53.31 -11.11
CA PRO A 35 8.99 -53.90 -12.43
C PRO A 35 9.83 -53.10 -13.41
N SER A 36 10.58 -53.79 -14.29
CA SER A 36 11.46 -53.12 -15.25
C SER A 36 10.66 -52.28 -16.28
N ILE A 37 11.33 -51.28 -16.85
CA ILE A 37 10.79 -50.42 -17.93
C ILE A 37 10.19 -51.27 -19.06
N ARG A 38 10.88 -52.35 -19.46
CA ARG A 38 10.37 -53.27 -20.51
C ARG A 38 9.07 -53.99 -20.11
N LYS A 39 8.99 -54.41 -18.83
CA LYS A 39 7.81 -55.11 -18.30
C LYS A 39 6.60 -54.14 -18.23
N ILE A 40 6.79 -52.93 -17.73
CA ILE A 40 5.74 -51.91 -17.68
C ILE A 40 5.28 -51.54 -19.11
N ALA A 41 6.22 -51.27 -20.02
CA ALA A 41 5.92 -50.92 -21.41
C ALA A 41 5.06 -52.00 -22.08
N SER A 42 5.44 -53.29 -21.92
CA SER A 42 4.66 -54.40 -22.51
C SER A 42 3.31 -54.64 -21.83
N THR A 43 3.22 -54.48 -20.49
CA THR A 43 1.99 -54.72 -19.74
C THR A 43 0.91 -53.68 -20.03
N TYR A 44 1.31 -52.42 -20.24
CA TYR A 44 0.38 -51.29 -20.44
C TYR A 44 0.37 -50.75 -21.87
N ASN A 45 0.98 -51.49 -22.82
CA ASN A 45 1.09 -51.10 -24.22
C ASN A 45 1.60 -49.67 -24.44
N LEU A 46 2.63 -49.28 -23.69
CA LEU A 46 3.23 -47.96 -23.75
C LEU A 46 4.57 -47.98 -24.47
N SER A 47 4.95 -46.85 -25.09
CA SER A 47 6.28 -46.75 -25.65
C SER A 47 7.34 -46.78 -24.53
N LYS A 48 8.49 -47.43 -24.84
CA LYS A 48 9.63 -47.46 -23.90
C LYS A 48 10.03 -46.07 -23.42
N ASN A 49 10.03 -45.07 -24.31
CA ASN A 49 10.37 -43.69 -24.00
C ASN A 49 9.37 -43.04 -23.02
N THR A 50 8.08 -43.36 -23.13
CA THR A 50 7.04 -42.91 -22.19
C THR A 50 7.31 -43.41 -20.77
N VAL A 51 7.66 -44.70 -20.66
CA VAL A 51 7.98 -45.30 -19.35
C VAL A 51 9.32 -44.79 -18.80
N GLU A 52 10.33 -44.61 -19.64
CA GLU A 52 11.63 -44.06 -19.23
C GLU A 52 11.47 -42.67 -18.66
N LYS A 53 10.64 -41.78 -19.25
CA LYS A 53 10.35 -40.48 -18.73
C LYS A 53 9.69 -40.52 -17.34
N ALA A 54 8.72 -41.41 -17.15
CA ALA A 54 8.07 -41.59 -15.84
C ALA A 54 9.07 -42.10 -14.78
N PHE A 55 9.92 -43.06 -15.13
CA PHE A 55 10.95 -43.57 -14.23
C PHE A 55 12.02 -42.55 -13.92
N SER A 56 12.48 -41.75 -14.90
CA SER A 56 13.43 -40.68 -14.70
C SER A 56 12.90 -39.67 -13.69
N GLN A 57 11.62 -39.33 -13.76
CA GLN A 57 10.99 -38.42 -12.82
C GLN A 57 10.95 -39.01 -11.40
N LEU A 58 10.61 -40.32 -11.26
CA LEU A 58 10.62 -41.00 -9.96
C LEU A 58 12.04 -41.05 -9.34
N VAL A 59 13.07 -41.23 -10.20
CA VAL A 59 14.48 -41.19 -9.74
C VAL A 59 14.88 -39.78 -9.29
N VAL A 60 14.55 -38.76 -10.10
CA VAL A 60 14.86 -37.35 -9.76
C VAL A 60 14.19 -36.91 -8.46
N GLU A 61 12.94 -37.34 -8.25
CA GLU A 61 12.19 -37.08 -7.02
C GLU A 61 12.60 -37.97 -5.85
N GLY A 62 13.48 -38.97 -6.08
CA GLY A 62 14.00 -39.83 -5.03
C GLY A 62 13.04 -40.91 -4.55
N TYR A 63 12.01 -41.29 -5.33
CA TYR A 63 11.13 -42.41 -5.00
C TYR A 63 11.78 -43.77 -5.26
N ILE A 64 12.64 -43.84 -6.25
CA ILE A 64 13.39 -45.02 -6.62
C ILE A 64 14.82 -44.69 -6.99
N ASP A 65 15.74 -45.60 -6.74
CA ASP A 65 17.13 -45.55 -7.19
C ASP A 65 17.35 -46.52 -8.37
N SER A 66 18.26 -46.10 -9.27
CA SER A 66 18.65 -46.93 -10.42
C SER A 66 19.99 -47.61 -10.13
N TYR A 67 20.01 -48.94 -10.17
CA TYR A 67 21.22 -49.74 -10.01
C TYR A 67 21.62 -50.42 -11.31
N PRO A 68 22.83 -50.21 -11.82
CA PRO A 68 23.34 -50.88 -13.03
C PRO A 68 23.19 -52.41 -12.97
N LYS A 69 22.58 -52.98 -13.99
CA LYS A 69 22.26 -54.44 -14.13
C LYS A 69 21.28 -54.99 -13.08
N SER A 70 20.85 -54.22 -12.08
CA SER A 70 19.93 -54.65 -11.01
C SER A 70 18.52 -54.10 -11.15
N GLY A 71 18.33 -53.02 -11.92
CA GLY A 71 17.03 -52.36 -12.12
C GLY A 71 16.77 -51.21 -11.16
N TYR A 72 15.50 -50.99 -10.80
CA TYR A 72 15.07 -49.91 -9.96
C TYR A 72 14.56 -50.41 -8.62
N VAL A 73 14.93 -49.73 -7.55
CA VAL A 73 14.66 -50.11 -6.15
C VAL A 73 14.03 -48.93 -5.43
N VAL A 74 13.03 -49.18 -4.59
CA VAL A 74 12.37 -48.15 -3.77
C VAL A 74 13.32 -47.63 -2.71
N THR A 75 13.47 -46.31 -2.65
CA THR A 75 14.36 -45.64 -1.71
C THR A 75 13.76 -45.52 -0.31
N ASP A 76 14.62 -45.23 0.69
CA ASP A 76 14.17 -44.93 2.03
C ASP A 76 13.64 -43.48 2.09
N THR A 77 12.37 -43.37 1.83
CA THR A 77 11.69 -42.09 1.98
C THR A 77 10.62 -42.24 3.04
N ASN A 78 10.77 -41.53 4.14
CA ASN A 78 9.79 -41.50 5.24
C ASN A 78 8.45 -40.86 4.81
N TYR A 79 7.86 -41.33 3.70
CA TYR A 79 6.59 -40.80 3.13
C TYR A 79 5.36 -41.07 4.00
N LYS A 80 5.45 -41.93 5.00
CA LYS A 80 4.30 -42.27 5.85
C LYS A 80 3.71 -41.11 6.65
N ASN A 81 4.48 -39.99 6.75
CA ASN A 81 4.06 -38.84 7.52
C ASN A 81 3.50 -37.66 6.68
N PHE A 82 3.44 -37.77 5.37
CA PHE A 82 2.96 -36.69 4.48
C PHE A 82 1.55 -36.88 3.91
N ASN A 83 0.88 -37.98 4.28
CA ASN A 83 -0.49 -38.27 3.84
C ASN A 83 -1.56 -37.88 4.87
N ASP A 84 -1.33 -36.89 5.70
CA ASP A 84 -2.44 -36.25 6.36
C ASP A 84 -3.12 -35.31 5.35
N ASP A 85 -4.27 -35.74 4.88
CA ASP A 85 -5.27 -34.89 4.21
C ASP A 85 -5.70 -33.77 5.16
N THR A 86 -4.81 -32.85 5.45
CA THR A 86 -5.20 -31.54 5.91
C THR A 86 -5.69 -30.76 4.68
N SER A 87 -6.90 -31.09 4.26
CA SER A 87 -7.71 -30.17 3.47
C SER A 87 -7.93 -28.95 4.36
N ILE A 88 -6.98 -28.00 4.27
CA ILE A 88 -7.21 -26.66 4.80
C ILE A 88 -8.33 -26.08 3.93
N THR A 89 -9.55 -26.27 4.37
CA THR A 89 -10.70 -25.52 3.88
C THR A 89 -10.47 -24.08 4.31
N ILE A 90 -9.80 -23.31 3.49
CA ILE A 90 -9.79 -21.86 3.63
C ILE A 90 -11.19 -21.41 3.21
N GLU A 91 -12.09 -21.31 4.19
CA GLU A 91 -13.33 -20.56 4.01
C GLU A 91 -12.94 -19.10 3.72
N LYS A 92 -12.74 -18.78 2.47
CA LYS A 92 -12.75 -17.40 2.00
C LYS A 92 -14.19 -16.92 2.08
N GLU A 93 -14.63 -16.47 3.25
CA GLU A 93 -15.71 -15.50 3.27
C GLU A 93 -15.25 -14.28 2.46
N GLN A 94 -15.57 -14.25 1.19
CA GLN A 94 -15.60 -12.99 0.44
C GLN A 94 -16.76 -12.20 1.06
N LYS A 95 -16.46 -11.39 2.08
CA LYS A 95 -17.36 -10.31 2.50
C LYS A 95 -17.47 -9.36 1.31
N VAL A 96 -18.45 -9.59 0.45
CA VAL A 96 -18.89 -8.60 -0.51
C VAL A 96 -19.39 -7.42 0.31
N ASP A 97 -18.59 -6.36 0.37
CA ASP A 97 -18.95 -5.10 1.04
C ASP A 97 -20.21 -4.53 0.35
N ASN A 98 -21.36 -4.87 0.86
CA ASN A 98 -22.66 -4.55 0.27
C ASN A 98 -23.20 -3.17 0.78
N PHE A 99 -22.28 -2.20 0.93
CA PHE A 99 -22.63 -0.85 1.36
C PHE A 99 -23.22 -0.03 0.18
N ILE A 100 -24.30 0.71 0.45
CA ILE A 100 -24.90 1.64 -0.51
C ILE A 100 -24.04 2.90 -0.59
N TYR A 101 -23.66 3.44 0.58
CA TYR A 101 -22.80 4.62 0.66
C TYR A 101 -21.54 4.30 1.44
N ASN A 102 -20.38 4.68 0.89
CA ASN A 102 -19.08 4.45 1.51
C ASN A 102 -18.30 5.77 1.61
N PHE A 103 -18.25 6.34 2.81
CA PHE A 103 -17.54 7.58 3.11
C PHE A 103 -16.03 7.37 3.34
N TYR A 104 -15.39 6.45 2.61
CA TYR A 104 -13.94 6.21 2.76
C TYR A 104 -13.11 7.43 2.34
N PRO A 105 -12.25 7.98 3.23
CA PRO A 105 -11.61 9.29 3.06
C PRO A 105 -10.51 9.32 1.98
N ALA A 106 -10.12 8.17 1.44
CA ALA A 106 -9.08 8.09 0.42
C ALA A 106 -9.59 7.50 -0.91
N ARG A 107 -10.91 7.33 -1.07
CA ARG A 107 -11.49 6.81 -2.30
C ARG A 107 -11.58 7.90 -3.35
N LEU A 108 -11.20 7.55 -4.58
CA LEU A 108 -11.40 8.38 -5.76
C LEU A 108 -12.62 7.90 -6.55
N GLU A 109 -13.26 8.82 -7.24
CA GLU A 109 -14.28 8.49 -8.21
C GLU A 109 -13.69 7.62 -9.32
N LYS A 110 -14.42 6.54 -9.69
CA LYS A 110 -13.96 5.54 -10.67
C LYS A 110 -13.53 6.17 -12.00
N ASP A 111 -14.27 7.18 -12.44
CA ASP A 111 -14.06 7.82 -13.74
C ASP A 111 -13.06 9.00 -13.69
N SER A 112 -12.50 9.32 -12.50
CA SER A 112 -11.49 10.37 -12.36
C SER A 112 -10.14 9.99 -12.96
N PHE A 113 -9.81 8.69 -13.03
CA PHE A 113 -8.58 8.22 -13.64
C PHE A 113 -8.62 8.39 -15.17
N PRO A 114 -7.60 8.99 -15.79
CA PRO A 114 -7.60 9.30 -17.23
C PRO A 114 -7.29 8.06 -18.09
N LEU A 115 -8.11 7.00 -17.99
CA LEU A 115 -7.85 5.67 -18.53
C LEU A 115 -7.51 5.66 -20.03
N LYS A 116 -8.25 6.43 -20.85
CA LYS A 116 -7.99 6.48 -22.31
C LYS A 116 -6.64 7.06 -22.62
N LEU A 117 -6.27 8.14 -21.93
CA LEU A 117 -4.97 8.79 -22.07
C LEU A 117 -3.86 7.88 -21.54
N TRP A 118 -4.07 7.27 -20.37
CA TRP A 118 -3.12 6.34 -19.77
C TRP A 118 -2.79 5.17 -20.70
N LYS A 119 -3.80 4.52 -21.29
CA LYS A 119 -3.60 3.44 -22.27
C LYS A 119 -2.76 3.88 -23.46
N ARG A 120 -3.01 5.08 -24.01
CA ARG A 120 -2.23 5.62 -25.14
C ARG A 120 -0.76 5.83 -24.76
N ILE A 121 -0.51 6.41 -23.59
CA ILE A 121 0.85 6.66 -23.09
C ILE A 121 1.55 5.34 -22.75
N PHE A 122 0.85 4.40 -22.15
CA PHE A 122 1.34 3.07 -21.85
C PHE A 122 1.82 2.33 -23.11
N ASN A 123 1.02 2.29 -24.15
CA ASN A 123 1.41 1.68 -25.43
C ASN A 123 2.66 2.36 -26.01
N LYS A 124 2.67 3.71 -26.01
CA LYS A 124 3.84 4.47 -26.47
C LYS A 124 5.10 4.17 -25.65
N ALA A 125 4.95 3.96 -24.34
CA ALA A 125 6.08 3.62 -23.48
C ALA A 125 6.62 2.21 -23.73
N ILE A 126 5.77 1.26 -24.15
CA ILE A 126 6.19 -0.11 -24.51
C ILE A 126 6.88 -0.14 -25.87
N ASP A 127 6.39 0.63 -26.83
CA ASP A 127 6.94 0.67 -28.19
C ASP A 127 8.37 1.27 -28.25
N GLU A 128 8.78 1.98 -27.20
CA GLU A 128 10.17 2.42 -27.07
C GLU A 128 11.04 1.26 -26.57
N THR A 129 12.32 1.29 -26.94
CA THR A 129 13.29 0.23 -26.62
C THR A 129 13.43 0.09 -25.10
N LEU A 130 12.66 -0.81 -24.49
CA LEU A 130 12.79 -1.21 -23.09
C LEU A 130 13.58 -2.51 -23.01
N ASP A 131 14.51 -2.58 -22.08
CA ASP A 131 15.17 -3.84 -21.74
C ASP A 131 14.23 -4.68 -20.85
N PHE A 132 13.54 -5.64 -21.46
CA PHE A 132 12.66 -6.58 -20.74
C PHE A 132 13.42 -7.74 -20.09
N GLY A 133 14.71 -7.87 -20.36
CA GLY A 133 15.56 -8.92 -19.80
C GLY A 133 16.30 -8.52 -18.52
N GLY A 134 16.31 -7.22 -18.21
CA GLY A 134 17.01 -6.66 -17.06
C GLY A 134 16.09 -6.21 -15.91
N TYR A 135 16.70 -5.97 -14.75
CA TYR A 135 16.02 -5.31 -13.63
C TYR A 135 16.16 -3.78 -13.76
N SER A 136 15.17 -3.06 -13.27
CA SER A 136 15.20 -1.60 -13.15
C SER A 136 16.25 -1.13 -12.14
N ASP A 137 16.70 0.14 -12.25
CA ASP A 137 17.50 0.80 -11.21
C ASP A 137 16.83 0.66 -9.83
N GLY A 138 17.60 0.33 -8.81
CA GLY A 138 17.10 0.11 -7.46
C GLY A 138 16.36 1.32 -6.88
N GLN A 139 16.75 2.55 -7.26
CA GLN A 139 16.02 3.78 -6.90
C GLN A 139 14.76 4.01 -7.78
N GLY A 140 14.58 3.25 -8.84
CA GLY A 140 13.58 3.47 -9.90
C GLY A 140 14.16 4.23 -11.09
N GLU A 141 13.42 4.24 -12.19
CA GLU A 141 13.85 4.81 -13.47
C GLU A 141 14.26 6.28 -13.35
N TYR A 142 15.46 6.59 -13.88
CA TYR A 142 16.03 7.92 -13.74
C TYR A 142 15.13 9.02 -14.30
N GLY A 143 14.51 8.80 -15.47
CA GLY A 143 13.60 9.78 -16.08
C GLY A 143 12.39 10.08 -15.20
N LEU A 144 11.81 9.07 -14.56
CA LEU A 144 10.71 9.29 -13.61
C LEU A 144 11.18 10.07 -12.37
N ARG A 145 12.35 9.73 -11.84
CA ARG A 145 12.92 10.43 -10.68
C ARG A 145 13.21 11.90 -10.99
N ASP A 146 13.67 12.19 -12.20
CA ASP A 146 13.93 13.56 -12.66
C ASP A 146 12.63 14.38 -12.81
N GLU A 147 11.59 13.78 -13.39
CA GLU A 147 10.28 14.42 -13.50
C GLU A 147 9.63 14.66 -12.11
N ILE A 148 9.76 13.71 -11.17
CA ILE A 148 9.29 13.89 -9.78
C ILE A 148 10.08 15.04 -9.12
N ALA A 149 11.39 15.09 -9.27
CA ALA A 149 12.20 16.17 -8.69
C ALA A 149 11.80 17.55 -9.25
N LYS A 150 11.65 17.71 -10.55
CA LYS A 150 11.16 18.94 -11.20
C LYS A 150 9.80 19.36 -10.63
N TYR A 151 8.86 18.43 -10.61
CA TYR A 151 7.53 18.67 -10.06
C TYR A 151 7.56 19.16 -8.60
N LEU A 152 8.36 18.53 -7.75
CA LEU A 152 8.46 18.87 -6.33
C LEU A 152 9.12 20.25 -6.12
N ILE A 153 10.15 20.59 -6.89
CA ILE A 153 10.80 21.90 -6.85
C ILE A 153 9.78 23.00 -7.17
N GLU A 154 9.01 22.81 -8.24
CA GLU A 154 8.05 23.82 -8.71
C GLU A 154 6.80 23.92 -7.84
N SER A 155 6.27 22.77 -7.41
CA SER A 155 4.96 22.72 -6.71
C SER A 155 5.06 22.85 -5.21
N ARG A 156 6.15 22.38 -4.59
CA ARG A 156 6.31 22.26 -3.14
C ARG A 156 7.54 22.97 -2.59
N GLY A 157 8.40 23.52 -3.47
CA GLY A 157 9.65 24.16 -3.07
C GLY A 157 10.66 23.19 -2.45
N VAL A 158 10.51 21.89 -2.70
CA VAL A 158 11.44 20.85 -2.21
C VAL A 158 12.81 21.04 -2.84
N LYS A 159 13.87 20.95 -2.04
CA LYS A 159 15.26 21.06 -2.52
C LYS A 159 15.82 19.67 -2.78
N CYS A 160 15.73 19.20 -4.00
CA CYS A 160 16.23 17.86 -4.37
C CYS A 160 16.71 17.81 -5.81
N ASN A 161 17.32 16.71 -6.16
CA ASN A 161 17.59 16.30 -7.55
C ASN A 161 17.24 14.81 -7.72
N ALA A 162 17.28 14.30 -8.95
CA ALA A 162 16.91 12.93 -9.28
C ALA A 162 17.68 11.87 -8.48
N SER A 163 18.91 12.13 -8.05
CA SER A 163 19.70 11.17 -7.26
C SER A 163 19.21 11.00 -5.84
N GLN A 164 18.42 11.95 -5.32
CA GLN A 164 17.83 11.89 -3.99
C GLN A 164 16.41 11.30 -4.00
N VAL A 165 15.81 11.14 -5.19
CA VAL A 165 14.47 10.57 -5.34
C VAL A 165 14.56 9.05 -5.41
N ILE A 166 13.70 8.37 -4.64
CA ILE A 166 13.53 6.92 -4.70
C ILE A 166 12.06 6.62 -4.95
N VAL A 167 11.77 5.81 -5.98
CA VAL A 167 10.41 5.40 -6.33
C VAL A 167 10.06 4.12 -5.57
N CYS A 168 8.92 4.14 -4.86
CA CYS A 168 8.48 3.07 -3.97
C CYS A 168 7.10 2.54 -4.37
N ASN A 169 6.82 1.27 -3.99
CA ASN A 169 5.56 0.59 -4.26
C ASN A 169 4.48 0.91 -3.20
N GLY A 170 4.09 2.18 -3.11
CA GLY A 170 3.13 2.67 -2.15
C GLY A 170 3.72 2.96 -0.78
N PHE A 171 2.90 3.54 0.10
CA PHE A 171 3.32 4.12 1.36
C PHE A 171 4.02 3.14 2.32
N ASP A 172 3.52 1.91 2.43
CA ASP A 172 4.12 0.90 3.32
C ASP A 172 5.54 0.54 2.89
N ASP A 173 5.77 0.43 1.57
CA ASP A 173 7.10 0.20 1.01
C ASP A 173 8.03 1.40 1.26
N SER A 174 7.51 2.64 1.15
CA SER A 174 8.25 3.85 1.50
C SER A 174 8.73 3.84 2.95
N LEU A 175 7.85 3.52 3.90
CA LEU A 175 8.22 3.43 5.32
C LEU A 175 9.19 2.28 5.59
N GLY A 176 8.96 1.11 4.98
CA GLY A 176 9.86 -0.03 5.09
C GLY A 176 11.27 0.28 4.56
N LEU A 177 11.36 1.07 3.48
CA LEU A 177 12.63 1.53 2.95
C LEU A 177 13.32 2.53 3.90
N ILE A 178 12.58 3.51 4.44
CA ILE A 178 13.11 4.44 5.44
C ILE A 178 13.69 3.67 6.63
N ILE A 179 12.96 2.68 7.16
CA ILE A 179 13.43 1.85 8.28
C ILE A 179 14.73 1.13 7.95
N ARG A 180 14.85 0.58 6.73
CA ARG A 180 16.10 -0.08 6.27
C ARG A 180 17.25 0.92 6.14
N LEU A 181 17.01 2.09 5.57
CA LEU A 181 18.03 3.14 5.40
C LEU A 181 18.53 3.70 6.74
N ILE A 182 17.65 3.80 7.72
CA ILE A 182 18.02 4.24 9.08
C ILE A 182 18.87 3.18 9.81
N ASN A 183 18.73 1.90 9.44
CA ASN A 183 19.51 0.77 9.92
C ASN A 183 19.68 0.74 11.45
N LYS A 184 18.56 0.84 12.18
CA LYS A 184 18.53 0.84 13.67
C LYS A 184 19.33 1.96 14.35
N LYS A 185 19.74 2.99 13.63
CA LYS A 185 20.39 4.17 14.20
C LYS A 185 19.53 4.87 15.27
N TYR A 186 18.22 4.73 15.14
CA TYR A 186 17.22 5.25 16.08
C TYR A 186 16.37 4.06 16.58
N ASP A 187 16.03 4.04 17.86
CA ASP A 187 15.17 3.01 18.47
C ASP A 187 13.77 3.52 18.84
N THR A 188 13.58 4.82 18.78
CA THR A 188 12.37 5.48 19.24
C THR A 188 11.86 6.44 18.16
N LEU A 189 10.58 6.27 17.79
CA LEU A 189 9.85 7.18 16.92
C LEU A 189 8.92 8.05 17.74
N ALA A 190 9.06 9.39 17.63
CA ALA A 190 8.03 10.33 18.02
C ALA A 190 7.00 10.46 16.88
N ILE A 191 5.71 10.40 17.20
CA ILE A 191 4.61 10.54 16.23
C ILE A 191 3.53 11.46 16.78
N GLU A 192 2.92 12.25 15.91
CA GLU A 192 1.76 13.08 16.20
C GLU A 192 0.63 12.30 16.86
N HIS A 193 -0.06 12.90 17.83
CA HIS A 193 -1.23 12.33 18.51
C HIS A 193 -2.33 13.38 18.72
N PRO A 194 -3.53 13.22 18.08
CA PRO A 194 -3.86 12.15 17.15
C PRO A 194 -3.00 12.18 15.88
N GLY A 195 -2.76 11.01 15.27
CA GLY A 195 -1.87 10.90 14.12
C GLY A 195 -2.14 9.66 13.26
N TYR A 196 -1.35 9.46 12.23
CA TYR A 196 -1.58 8.41 11.25
C TYR A 196 -1.20 7.04 11.78
N HIS A 197 -2.22 6.25 12.09
CA HIS A 197 -2.07 4.96 12.76
C HIS A 197 -1.33 3.89 11.93
N ILE A 198 -1.34 3.97 10.58
CA ILE A 198 -0.64 3.01 9.72
C ILE A 198 0.87 3.20 9.86
N ALA A 199 1.36 4.45 9.81
CA ALA A 199 2.77 4.74 10.04
C ALA A 199 3.22 4.19 11.40
N ARG A 200 2.43 4.44 12.47
CA ARG A 200 2.70 3.90 13.79
C ARG A 200 2.85 2.37 13.76
N LYS A 201 1.89 1.66 13.17
CA LYS A 201 1.91 0.18 13.11
C LYS A 201 3.12 -0.37 12.36
N VAL A 202 3.54 0.26 11.27
CA VAL A 202 4.71 -0.15 10.50
C VAL A 202 5.98 -0.07 11.37
N PHE A 203 6.15 1.04 12.11
CA PHE A 203 7.29 1.19 13.01
C PHE A 203 7.20 0.27 14.23
N GLU A 204 6.01 0.08 14.83
CA GLU A 204 5.78 -0.89 15.92
C GLU A 204 6.16 -2.31 15.49
N SER A 205 5.74 -2.73 14.29
CA SER A 205 6.09 -4.06 13.75
C SER A 205 7.58 -4.23 13.45
N SER A 206 8.31 -3.14 13.35
CA SER A 206 9.77 -3.08 13.19
C SER A 206 10.52 -2.83 14.51
N GLU A 207 9.85 -3.05 15.65
CA GLU A 207 10.38 -2.98 17.01
C GLU A 207 10.78 -1.57 17.49
N TYR A 208 10.28 -0.51 16.84
CA TYR A 208 10.49 0.86 17.33
C TYR A 208 9.61 1.15 18.55
N LYS A 209 10.17 1.82 19.54
CA LYS A 209 9.42 2.41 20.66
C LYS A 209 8.67 3.64 20.18
N ILE A 210 7.38 3.69 20.41
CA ILE A 210 6.53 4.82 19.97
C ILE A 210 6.33 5.82 21.10
N LYS A 211 6.61 7.09 20.82
CA LYS A 211 6.30 8.24 21.69
C LYS A 211 5.22 9.08 21.02
N LYS A 212 4.05 9.08 21.57
CA LYS A 212 2.92 9.90 21.12
C LYS A 212 3.11 11.31 21.61
N ILE A 213 3.17 12.28 20.68
CA ILE A 213 3.37 13.70 20.98
C ILE A 213 2.08 14.45 20.66
N PRO A 214 1.50 15.19 21.60
CA PRO A 214 0.27 15.95 21.37
C PRO A 214 0.38 16.93 20.21
N VAL A 215 -0.74 17.17 19.54
CA VAL A 215 -0.89 18.15 18.46
C VAL A 215 -1.87 19.23 18.91
N ASP A 216 -1.51 20.49 18.70
CA ASP A 216 -2.38 21.63 18.89
C ASP A 216 -2.57 22.42 17.57
N LYS A 217 -3.12 23.64 17.67
CA LYS A 217 -3.30 24.56 16.52
C LYS A 217 -1.99 24.98 15.83
N ASN A 218 -0.85 24.67 16.42
CA ASN A 218 0.48 25.00 15.89
C ASN A 218 1.20 23.76 15.35
N GLY A 219 0.56 22.61 15.28
CA GLY A 219 1.13 21.31 14.92
C GLY A 219 1.63 20.53 16.14
N ILE A 220 2.65 19.69 15.96
CA ILE A 220 3.23 18.88 17.04
C ILE A 220 3.81 19.75 18.17
N ASP A 221 3.58 19.36 19.43
CA ASP A 221 4.13 20.06 20.60
C ASP A 221 5.64 19.83 20.70
N LEU A 222 6.41 20.90 20.38
CA LEU A 222 7.88 20.83 20.38
C LEU A 222 8.47 20.64 21.79
N LYS A 223 7.78 21.09 22.86
CA LYS A 223 8.26 20.88 24.24
C LYS A 223 8.13 19.42 24.65
N GLU A 224 7.00 18.80 24.33
CA GLU A 224 6.79 17.38 24.60
C GLU A 224 7.68 16.51 23.68
N LEU A 225 7.94 16.92 22.44
CA LEU A 225 8.90 16.29 21.56
C LEU A 225 10.32 16.28 22.16
N GLU A 226 10.78 17.40 22.68
CA GLU A 226 12.08 17.52 23.32
C GLU A 226 12.19 16.64 24.58
N LYS A 227 11.17 16.63 25.43
CA LYS A 227 11.09 15.75 26.62
C LYS A 227 11.11 14.26 26.26
N SER A 228 10.60 13.89 25.09
CA SER A 228 10.53 12.50 24.65
C SER A 228 11.91 11.86 24.43
N LYS A 229 12.94 12.67 24.19
CA LYS A 229 14.32 12.27 23.80
C LYS A 229 14.38 11.45 22.51
N ALA A 230 13.29 11.36 21.75
CA ALA A 230 13.29 10.72 20.45
C ALA A 230 14.14 11.51 19.45
N LYS A 231 14.86 10.81 18.58
CA LYS A 231 15.67 11.41 17.52
C LYS A 231 15.14 11.08 16.12
N LEU A 232 13.97 10.48 16.05
CA LEU A 232 13.21 10.23 14.83
C LEU A 232 11.79 10.72 15.07
N VAL A 233 11.26 11.53 14.17
CA VAL A 233 9.90 12.07 14.27
C VAL A 233 9.17 11.92 12.94
N TYR A 234 7.92 11.46 13.00
CA TYR A 234 7.00 11.38 11.86
C TYR A 234 5.89 12.42 12.01
N ILE A 235 5.72 13.25 11.00
CA ILE A 235 4.76 14.36 11.00
C ILE A 235 4.09 14.56 9.63
N THR A 236 2.92 15.20 9.65
CA THR A 236 2.15 15.64 8.49
C THR A 236 1.96 17.18 8.52
N PRO A 237 3.04 17.98 8.34
CA PRO A 237 3.04 19.39 8.74
C PRO A 237 2.26 20.32 7.80
N SER A 238 1.98 19.89 6.58
CA SER A 238 1.23 20.69 5.61
C SER A 238 -0.28 20.58 5.81
N HIS A 239 -0.73 19.41 6.28
CA HIS A 239 -2.13 19.10 6.56
C HIS A 239 -2.16 17.95 7.58
N GLN A 240 -2.06 18.31 8.86
CA GLN A 240 -1.94 17.35 9.95
C GLN A 240 -3.09 16.32 9.93
N TYR A 241 -2.74 15.05 9.88
CA TYR A 241 -3.73 13.99 9.91
C TYR A 241 -4.02 13.57 11.37
N PRO A 242 -5.27 13.58 11.82
CA PRO A 242 -6.49 13.88 11.06
C PRO A 242 -7.08 15.26 11.32
N THR A 243 -6.41 16.15 12.06
CA THR A 243 -6.98 17.43 12.52
C THR A 243 -7.05 18.51 11.43
N GLY A 244 -6.26 18.36 10.35
CA GLY A 244 -6.17 19.32 9.27
C GLY A 244 -5.38 20.59 9.59
N VAL A 245 -4.72 20.65 10.73
CA VAL A 245 -3.89 21.79 11.11
C VAL A 245 -2.68 21.89 10.19
N ALA A 246 -2.45 23.07 9.64
CA ALA A 246 -1.20 23.41 8.96
C ALA A 246 -0.21 23.98 9.97
N MET A 247 0.98 23.37 10.11
CA MET A 247 2.02 23.85 11.02
C MET A 247 2.52 25.23 10.57
N PRO A 248 2.47 26.26 11.42
CA PRO A 248 2.97 27.59 11.11
C PRO A 248 4.47 27.61 10.81
N ILE A 249 4.92 28.54 9.97
CA ILE A 249 6.33 28.67 9.57
C ILE A 249 7.28 28.76 10.77
N SER A 250 6.89 29.49 11.81
CA SER A 250 7.70 29.61 13.02
C SER A 250 7.98 28.27 13.70
N ASN A 251 6.97 27.37 13.75
CA ASN A 251 7.14 26.05 14.34
C ASN A 251 7.90 25.12 13.41
N ARG A 252 7.75 25.24 12.09
CA ARG A 252 8.55 24.51 11.11
C ARG A 252 10.04 24.81 11.28
N LEU A 253 10.41 26.07 11.38
CA LEU A 253 11.80 26.49 11.60
C LEU A 253 12.35 26.01 12.95
N ARG A 254 11.54 26.10 14.02
CA ARG A 254 11.94 25.58 15.35
C ARG A 254 12.11 24.06 15.35
N LEU A 255 11.29 23.32 14.60
CA LEU A 255 11.42 21.88 14.46
C LEU A 255 12.70 21.50 13.69
N LEU A 256 13.06 22.23 12.64
CA LEU A 256 14.31 22.04 11.91
C LEU A 256 15.53 22.34 12.79
N ASP A 257 15.50 23.43 13.54
CA ASP A 257 16.55 23.79 14.53
C ASP A 257 16.68 22.71 15.63
N TRP A 258 15.54 22.18 16.09
CA TRP A 258 15.53 21.05 17.03
C TRP A 258 16.18 19.80 16.42
N ALA A 259 15.86 19.49 15.16
CA ALA A 259 16.40 18.32 14.49
C ALA A 259 17.92 18.41 14.29
N GLU A 260 18.44 19.60 13.95
CA GLU A 260 19.87 19.85 13.86
C GLU A 260 20.57 19.64 15.20
N LYS A 261 20.10 20.36 16.26
CA LYS A 261 20.70 20.32 17.59
C LYS A 261 20.73 18.93 18.23
N ASN A 262 19.74 18.11 17.92
CA ASN A 262 19.62 16.76 18.48
C ASN A 262 20.14 15.66 17.55
N GLU A 263 20.70 16.02 16.39
CA GLU A 263 21.05 15.05 15.33
C GLU A 263 19.88 14.13 14.98
N ALA A 264 18.66 14.69 14.99
CA ALA A 264 17.44 13.96 14.75
C ALA A 264 17.10 13.93 13.26
N LEU A 265 16.22 13.02 12.87
CA LEU A 265 15.67 12.89 11.53
C LEU A 265 14.15 13.13 11.57
N ILE A 266 13.65 13.87 10.59
CA ILE A 266 12.24 14.14 10.40
C ILE A 266 11.74 13.35 9.19
N ILE A 267 10.63 12.66 9.33
CA ILE A 267 9.87 12.07 8.22
C ILE A 267 8.67 12.99 8.00
N GLU A 268 8.68 13.73 6.90
CA GLU A 268 7.59 14.58 6.44
C GLU A 268 6.70 13.80 5.47
N ASP A 269 5.50 13.44 5.89
CA ASP A 269 4.50 12.82 5.01
C ASP A 269 3.57 13.88 4.42
N ASP A 270 3.64 14.03 3.10
CA ASP A 270 2.88 15.00 2.32
C ASP A 270 1.87 14.28 1.41
N TYR A 271 0.81 13.79 2.03
CA TYR A 271 -0.10 12.81 1.44
C TYR A 271 -1.23 13.38 0.56
N ASP A 272 -1.55 14.69 0.66
CA ASP A 272 -2.69 15.29 -0.05
C ASP A 272 -2.51 16.76 -0.47
N SER A 273 -1.29 17.26 -0.47
CA SER A 273 -1.00 18.68 -0.80
C SER A 273 -1.47 19.12 -2.19
N GLU A 274 -1.62 18.18 -3.12
CA GLU A 274 -2.21 18.46 -4.43
C GLU A 274 -3.70 18.86 -4.36
N LEU A 275 -4.38 18.50 -3.27
CA LEU A 275 -5.83 18.66 -3.09
C LEU A 275 -6.18 19.78 -2.12
N THR A 276 -5.51 20.92 -2.21
CA THR A 276 -5.87 22.15 -1.49
C THR A 276 -6.81 22.99 -2.32
N TYR A 277 -7.89 23.54 -1.69
CA TYR A 277 -8.99 24.19 -2.41
C TYR A 277 -9.09 25.68 -2.18
N GLU A 278 -8.70 26.18 -1.02
CA GLU A 278 -8.89 27.59 -0.61
C GLU A 278 -7.60 28.39 -0.75
N THR A 279 -6.45 27.77 -0.56
CA THR A 279 -5.14 28.40 -0.60
C THR A 279 -4.23 27.75 -1.64
N ARG A 280 -3.09 28.41 -1.93
CA ARG A 280 -2.01 27.72 -2.65
C ARG A 280 -1.36 26.70 -1.72
N PRO A 281 -0.82 25.58 -2.26
CA PRO A 281 -0.04 24.64 -1.47
C PRO A 281 1.05 25.35 -0.65
N ILE A 282 1.15 25.02 0.63
CA ILE A 282 2.19 25.54 1.51
C ILE A 282 3.51 24.85 1.11
N PRO A 283 4.65 25.55 1.05
CA PRO A 283 5.96 24.92 0.82
C PRO A 283 6.21 23.78 1.80
N ALA A 284 6.83 22.70 1.32
CA ALA A 284 7.21 21.57 2.17
C ALA A 284 8.20 21.99 3.26
N LEU A 285 8.22 21.28 4.38
CA LEU A 285 9.21 21.45 5.44
C LEU A 285 10.61 21.18 4.90
N GLN A 286 10.76 20.15 4.07
CA GLN A 286 12.01 19.78 3.40
C GLN A 286 12.60 20.95 2.60
N GLY A 287 11.75 21.75 1.92
CA GLY A 287 12.22 22.93 1.17
C GLY A 287 12.84 24.04 2.06
N LEU A 288 12.48 24.06 3.34
CA LEU A 288 13.04 24.97 4.35
C LEU A 288 14.30 24.41 5.00
N ASP A 289 14.52 23.10 4.89
CA ASP A 289 15.65 22.41 5.52
C ASP A 289 16.99 22.84 4.90
N SER A 290 17.92 23.24 5.77
CA SER A 290 19.30 23.58 5.41
C SER A 290 20.31 22.61 6.04
N PHE A 291 19.86 21.62 6.78
CA PHE A 291 20.66 20.72 7.59
C PHE A 291 20.64 19.27 7.09
N ASP A 292 19.91 19.01 6.00
CA ASP A 292 19.76 17.67 5.39
C ASP A 292 19.20 16.63 6.39
N ARG A 293 18.12 17.01 7.11
CA ARG A 293 17.49 16.25 8.19
C ARG A 293 16.08 15.77 7.88
N VAL A 294 15.53 16.10 6.72
CA VAL A 294 14.15 15.75 6.37
C VAL A 294 14.10 14.71 5.27
N VAL A 295 13.47 13.56 5.56
CA VAL A 295 13.00 12.61 4.55
C VAL A 295 11.60 13.03 4.14
N TYR A 296 11.41 13.40 2.88
CA TYR A 296 10.09 13.73 2.35
C TYR A 296 9.43 12.50 1.73
N VAL A 297 8.16 12.28 2.04
CA VAL A 297 7.35 11.17 1.51
C VAL A 297 6.20 11.75 0.72
N GLY A 298 6.07 11.35 -0.55
CA GLY A 298 4.97 11.73 -1.41
C GLY A 298 4.32 10.53 -2.08
N THR A 299 3.11 10.72 -2.62
CA THR A 299 2.33 9.63 -3.25
C THR A 299 1.46 10.12 -4.38
N PHE A 300 1.28 9.28 -5.41
CA PHE A 300 0.30 9.49 -6.47
C PHE A 300 -1.10 8.92 -6.15
N SER A 301 -1.25 8.26 -4.98
CA SER A 301 -2.47 7.51 -4.65
C SER A 301 -3.73 8.37 -4.53
N LYS A 302 -3.60 9.61 -4.03
CA LYS A 302 -4.77 10.50 -3.83
C LYS A 302 -5.01 11.45 -5.01
N SER A 303 -3.97 11.72 -5.77
CA SER A 303 -4.02 12.66 -6.89
C SER A 303 -4.15 11.98 -8.25
N LEU A 304 -3.82 10.70 -8.40
CA LEU A 304 -3.98 9.95 -9.63
C LEU A 304 -4.80 8.67 -9.42
N SER A 305 -4.23 7.68 -8.72
CA SER A 305 -4.95 6.45 -8.37
C SER A 305 -4.20 5.63 -7.33
N PRO A 306 -4.88 5.09 -6.31
CA PRO A 306 -4.26 4.13 -5.39
C PRO A 306 -3.89 2.80 -6.07
N ALA A 307 -4.48 2.49 -7.25
CA ALA A 307 -4.24 1.25 -7.97
C ALA A 307 -2.87 1.18 -8.65
N ILE A 308 -2.26 2.32 -8.98
CA ILE A 308 -0.93 2.33 -9.61
C ILE A 308 0.20 1.99 -8.64
N ARG A 309 -0.06 2.06 -7.33
CA ARG A 309 0.89 1.72 -6.26
C ARG A 309 2.23 2.44 -6.38
N VAL A 310 2.22 3.74 -6.65
CA VAL A 310 3.45 4.55 -6.73
C VAL A 310 3.46 5.60 -5.64
N SER A 311 4.52 5.59 -4.87
CA SER A 311 4.94 6.63 -3.93
C SER A 311 6.42 6.96 -4.17
N TYR A 312 6.93 7.97 -3.52
CA TYR A 312 8.32 8.34 -3.67
C TYR A 312 8.86 8.98 -2.39
N LEU A 313 10.17 8.88 -2.23
CA LEU A 313 10.93 9.52 -1.18
C LEU A 313 11.87 10.55 -1.78
N VAL A 314 12.08 11.67 -1.06
CA VAL A 314 13.29 12.48 -1.23
C VAL A 314 14.13 12.25 0.02
N VAL A 315 15.29 11.66 -0.18
CA VAL A 315 16.14 11.18 0.90
C VAL A 315 17.31 12.13 1.13
N PRO A 316 17.62 12.51 2.38
CA PRO A 316 18.82 13.26 2.74
C PRO A 316 20.09 12.56 2.21
N ARG A 317 21.07 13.34 1.76
CA ARG A 317 22.35 12.82 1.24
C ARG A 317 23.06 11.92 2.24
N LEU A 318 22.88 12.18 3.53
CA LEU A 318 23.43 11.36 4.60
C LEU A 318 22.92 9.91 4.52
N LEU A 319 21.63 9.73 4.24
CA LEU A 319 21.01 8.40 4.15
C LEU A 319 21.22 7.73 2.80
N LEU A 320 21.49 8.48 1.73
CA LEU A 320 21.79 7.89 0.42
C LEU A 320 23.04 7.01 0.44
N LYS A 321 23.96 7.25 1.35
CA LYS A 321 25.17 6.41 1.52
C LYS A 321 24.82 5.01 2.01
N GLU A 322 23.70 4.83 2.67
CA GLU A 322 23.20 3.54 3.12
C GLU A 322 22.42 2.80 2.01
N PHE A 323 22.08 3.50 0.92
CA PHE A 323 21.46 2.89 -0.24
C PHE A 323 22.54 2.16 -1.05
N ASN A 324 22.39 0.85 -1.20
CA ASN A 324 23.34 -0.01 -1.87
C ASN A 324 22.65 -0.91 -2.91
N ASP A 325 23.42 -1.69 -3.65
CA ASP A 325 22.94 -2.55 -4.74
C ASP A 325 22.00 -3.68 -4.29
N THR A 326 21.76 -3.85 -2.99
CA THR A 326 20.79 -4.81 -2.47
C THR A 326 19.35 -4.28 -2.48
N PHE A 327 19.17 -2.99 -2.76
CA PHE A 327 17.87 -2.39 -2.92
C PHE A 327 17.41 -2.54 -4.38
N GLU A 328 16.28 -3.19 -4.56
CA GLU A 328 15.64 -3.34 -5.86
C GLU A 328 14.35 -2.54 -5.90
N SER A 329 14.09 -1.86 -7.01
CA SER A 329 12.82 -1.18 -7.22
C SER A 329 11.69 -2.22 -7.30
N ARG A 330 10.66 -2.03 -6.47
CA ARG A 330 9.45 -2.87 -6.46
C ARG A 330 8.34 -2.35 -7.37
N VAL A 331 8.58 -1.24 -8.02
CA VAL A 331 7.60 -0.64 -8.93
C VAL A 331 7.84 -1.17 -10.34
N CYS A 332 6.76 -1.69 -10.95
CA CYS A 332 6.80 -2.22 -12.30
C CYS A 332 7.36 -1.20 -13.29
N LEU A 333 8.33 -1.62 -14.13
CA LEU A 333 8.97 -0.80 -15.14
C LEU A 333 7.95 -0.09 -16.05
N PHE A 334 6.92 -0.81 -16.51
CA PHE A 334 5.88 -0.24 -17.36
C PHE A 334 5.12 0.90 -16.69
N THR A 335 4.83 0.76 -15.40
CA THR A 335 4.17 1.81 -14.62
C THR A 335 5.08 3.03 -14.48
N GLN A 336 6.37 2.82 -14.22
CA GLN A 336 7.35 3.90 -14.10
C GLN A 336 7.49 4.68 -15.43
N LYS A 337 7.69 3.97 -16.54
CA LYS A 337 7.83 4.60 -17.86
C LYS A 337 6.56 5.30 -18.34
N THR A 338 5.40 4.74 -18.03
CA THR A 338 4.12 5.40 -18.32
C THR A 338 3.95 6.69 -17.53
N LEU A 339 4.29 6.65 -16.23
CA LEU A 339 4.19 7.82 -15.37
C LEU A 339 5.22 8.91 -15.76
N GLU A 340 6.46 8.53 -16.08
CA GLU A 340 7.48 9.41 -16.62
C GLU A 340 6.96 10.20 -17.82
N LYS A 341 6.40 9.50 -18.82
CA LYS A 341 5.81 10.15 -20.00
C LYS A 341 4.59 10.99 -19.68
N PHE A 342 3.76 10.51 -18.76
CA PHE A 342 2.58 11.24 -18.30
C PHE A 342 2.97 12.58 -17.66
N MET A 343 4.09 12.63 -16.97
CA MET A 343 4.63 13.85 -16.38
C MET A 343 5.34 14.71 -17.43
N SER A 344 6.31 14.18 -18.15
CA SER A 344 7.14 14.91 -19.10
C SER A 344 6.37 15.52 -20.27
N GLU A 345 5.23 14.91 -20.67
CA GLU A 345 4.33 15.47 -21.70
C GLU A 345 3.30 16.47 -21.12
N GLY A 346 3.42 16.87 -19.84
CA GLY A 346 2.57 17.86 -19.17
C GLY A 346 1.13 17.37 -18.93
N HIS A 347 0.92 16.05 -18.93
CA HIS A 347 -0.40 15.49 -18.63
C HIS A 347 -0.70 15.50 -17.15
N TRP A 348 0.32 15.42 -16.31
CA TRP A 348 0.21 15.46 -14.85
C TRP A 348 -0.39 16.77 -14.36
N GLU A 349 0.14 17.91 -14.75
CA GLU A 349 -0.34 19.23 -14.34
C GLU A 349 -1.78 19.47 -14.83
N ARG A 350 -2.08 19.04 -16.06
CA ARG A 350 -3.45 19.13 -16.62
C ARG A 350 -4.42 18.27 -15.81
N HIS A 351 -4.02 17.07 -15.42
CA HIS A 351 -4.78 16.19 -14.58
C HIS A 351 -5.03 16.81 -13.20
N LEU A 352 -3.97 17.31 -12.54
CA LEU A 352 -4.10 17.97 -11.24
C LEU A 352 -5.08 19.15 -11.26
N ARG A 353 -5.02 19.99 -12.27
CA ARG A 353 -6.00 21.10 -12.42
C ARG A 353 -7.43 20.58 -12.51
N LYS A 354 -7.64 19.53 -13.28
CA LYS A 354 -8.97 18.92 -13.45
C LYS A 354 -9.50 18.34 -12.13
N ILE A 355 -8.70 17.53 -11.43
CA ILE A 355 -9.15 16.89 -10.20
C ILE A 355 -9.33 17.89 -9.06
N ARG A 356 -8.51 18.94 -8.97
CA ARG A 356 -8.71 20.03 -8.00
C ARG A 356 -10.05 20.71 -8.22
N THR A 357 -10.39 21.06 -9.46
CA THR A 357 -11.67 21.70 -9.79
C THR A 357 -12.86 20.79 -9.44
N LEU A 358 -12.77 19.52 -9.80
CA LEU A 358 -13.81 18.54 -9.50
C LEU A 358 -13.98 18.36 -7.98
N ASN A 359 -12.92 18.10 -7.29
CA ASN A 359 -12.98 17.84 -5.84
C ASN A 359 -13.32 19.09 -5.03
N LYS A 360 -12.95 20.30 -5.48
CA LYS A 360 -13.41 21.55 -4.88
C LYS A 360 -14.94 21.68 -4.93
N LYS A 361 -15.56 21.35 -6.05
CA LYS A 361 -17.04 21.35 -6.17
C LYS A 361 -17.67 20.36 -5.19
N LYS A 362 -17.18 19.12 -5.18
CA LYS A 362 -17.64 18.06 -4.26
C LYS A 362 -17.47 18.44 -2.79
N HIS A 363 -16.31 19.01 -2.44
CA HIS A 363 -16.03 19.51 -1.09
C HIS A 363 -17.05 20.57 -0.66
N ASN A 364 -17.29 21.58 -1.51
CA ASN A 364 -18.21 22.66 -1.19
C ASN A 364 -19.66 22.15 -1.08
N LEU A 365 -20.05 21.24 -1.97
CA LEU A 365 -21.37 20.60 -1.91
C LEU A 365 -21.51 19.75 -0.63
N MET A 366 -20.54 18.88 -0.34
CA MET A 366 -20.55 18.07 0.88
C MET A 366 -20.66 18.95 2.13
N LYS A 367 -19.83 20.00 2.22
CA LYS A 367 -19.87 20.94 3.35
C LYS A 367 -21.25 21.59 3.50
N LYS A 368 -21.79 22.14 2.41
CA LYS A 368 -23.11 22.79 2.41
C LYS A 368 -24.21 21.82 2.89
N VAL A 369 -24.26 20.62 2.32
CA VAL A 369 -25.29 19.63 2.67
C VAL A 369 -25.15 19.13 4.09
N LEU A 370 -23.91 18.94 4.60
CA LEU A 370 -23.67 18.59 6.00
C LEU A 370 -24.18 19.70 6.95
N GLU A 371 -23.90 20.96 6.64
CA GLU A 371 -24.38 22.12 7.43
C GLU A 371 -25.91 22.24 7.40
N GLU A 372 -26.54 22.05 6.23
CA GLU A 372 -27.99 22.09 6.07
C GLU A 372 -28.72 20.95 6.78
N LYS A 373 -28.19 19.71 6.67
CA LYS A 373 -28.87 18.52 7.19
C LYS A 373 -28.60 18.24 8.67
N LEU A 374 -27.42 18.59 9.17
CA LEU A 374 -27.03 18.33 10.56
C LEU A 374 -27.16 19.57 11.46
N GLY A 375 -27.20 20.76 10.88
CA GLY A 375 -27.46 22.03 11.55
C GLY A 375 -26.49 22.32 12.72
N THR A 376 -27.05 22.74 13.86
CA THR A 376 -26.29 23.10 15.04
C THR A 376 -25.69 21.91 15.81
N THR A 377 -26.07 20.69 15.47
CA THR A 377 -25.62 19.47 16.16
C THR A 377 -24.21 19.04 15.78
N VAL A 378 -23.67 19.58 14.67
CA VAL A 378 -22.37 19.20 14.11
C VAL A 378 -21.36 20.34 14.16
N LYS A 379 -20.09 19.98 14.38
CA LYS A 379 -18.92 20.85 14.17
C LYS A 379 -18.10 20.30 13.02
N ILE A 380 -17.85 21.11 12.00
CA ILE A 380 -16.86 20.81 10.98
C ILE A 380 -15.48 21.13 11.55
N VAL A 381 -14.62 20.12 11.60
CA VAL A 381 -13.28 20.20 12.25
C VAL A 381 -12.21 20.50 11.23
N ASN A 382 -12.26 19.84 10.07
CA ASN A 382 -11.29 20.00 8.99
C ASN A 382 -12.02 20.12 7.64
N GLN A 383 -11.68 21.14 6.88
CA GLN A 383 -12.34 21.49 5.62
C GLN A 383 -11.41 22.12 4.57
N GLY A 384 -10.10 22.20 4.83
CA GLY A 384 -9.18 22.99 3.97
C GLY A 384 -8.67 22.27 2.74
N GLY A 385 -8.78 20.95 2.68
CA GLY A 385 -8.20 20.13 1.61
C GLY A 385 -8.52 18.65 1.73
N GLY A 386 -7.83 17.83 0.93
CA GLY A 386 -7.98 16.38 0.91
C GLY A 386 -9.26 15.88 0.22
N LEU A 387 -9.67 14.66 0.55
CA LEU A 387 -10.84 13.98 -0.03
C LEU A 387 -11.96 13.73 0.99
N ALA A 388 -11.84 14.33 2.19
CA ALA A 388 -12.82 14.15 3.26
C ALA A 388 -13.00 15.45 4.06
N ILE A 389 -14.20 15.64 4.61
CA ILE A 389 -14.49 16.64 5.63
C ILE A 389 -14.59 15.92 6.97
N HIS A 390 -13.93 16.43 7.99
CA HIS A 390 -14.02 15.86 9.34
C HIS A 390 -15.10 16.57 10.13
N ILE A 391 -15.97 15.79 10.76
CA ILE A 391 -17.07 16.30 11.57
C ILE A 391 -17.08 15.67 12.96
N SER A 392 -17.48 16.41 13.95
CA SER A 392 -17.73 15.92 15.32
C SER A 392 -19.07 16.46 15.85
N PRO A 393 -19.74 15.76 16.79
CA PRO A 393 -20.94 16.28 17.40
C PRO A 393 -20.64 17.46 18.33
N LYS A 394 -21.54 18.40 18.40
CA LYS A 394 -21.57 19.49 19.39
C LYS A 394 -22.50 19.20 20.57
N VAL A 395 -23.18 18.07 20.53
CA VAL A 395 -24.17 17.62 21.48
C VAL A 395 -23.75 16.28 22.06
N SER A 396 -24.38 15.84 23.15
CA SER A 396 -24.19 14.51 23.69
C SER A 396 -24.59 13.46 22.64
N PHE A 397 -23.77 12.46 22.42
CA PHE A 397 -23.84 11.63 21.23
C PHE A 397 -23.43 10.18 21.50
N ASP A 398 -24.24 9.21 21.02
CA ASP A 398 -24.01 7.78 21.16
C ASP A 398 -23.23 7.24 19.94
N TRP A 399 -21.93 7.07 20.11
CA TRP A 399 -21.03 6.57 19.06
C TRP A 399 -21.20 5.07 18.77
N ASP A 400 -21.58 4.28 19.78
CA ASP A 400 -21.73 2.84 19.62
C ASP A 400 -23.02 2.54 18.86
N LYS A 401 -24.10 3.26 19.19
CA LYS A 401 -25.33 3.24 18.41
C LYS A 401 -25.12 3.67 16.96
N LEU A 402 -24.30 4.69 16.70
CA LEU A 402 -24.00 5.12 15.33
C LEU A 402 -23.33 4.01 14.52
N GLU A 403 -22.41 3.25 15.10
CA GLU A 403 -21.75 2.13 14.42
C GLU A 403 -22.75 1.04 14.05
N GLU A 404 -23.68 0.70 14.95
CA GLU A 404 -24.73 -0.28 14.71
C GLU A 404 -25.71 0.18 13.62
N VAL A 405 -26.30 1.37 13.79
CA VAL A 405 -27.33 1.90 12.86
C VAL A 405 -26.74 2.13 11.46
N SER A 406 -25.50 2.60 11.37
CA SER A 406 -24.83 2.78 10.07
C SER A 406 -24.65 1.46 9.33
N ARG A 407 -24.30 0.39 10.03
CA ARG A 407 -24.16 -0.96 9.46
C ARG A 407 -25.51 -1.48 8.96
N ASN A 408 -26.56 -1.33 9.77
CA ASN A 408 -27.92 -1.77 9.44
C ASN A 408 -28.47 -1.02 8.21
N ASN A 409 -28.14 0.27 8.05
CA ASN A 409 -28.50 1.08 6.91
C ASN A 409 -27.52 0.96 5.72
N ARG A 410 -26.55 0.07 5.77
CA ARG A 410 -25.55 -0.18 4.71
C ARG A 410 -24.75 1.07 4.36
N ILE A 411 -24.43 1.90 5.37
CA ILE A 411 -23.58 3.09 5.26
C ILE A 411 -22.25 2.79 5.94
N LYS A 412 -21.16 2.86 5.17
CA LYS A 412 -19.80 2.66 5.72
C LYS A 412 -19.23 3.98 6.18
N LEU A 413 -19.08 4.12 7.48
CA LEU A 413 -18.47 5.28 8.12
C LEU A 413 -16.99 5.01 8.44
N HIS A 414 -16.22 6.08 8.51
CA HIS A 414 -14.81 6.02 8.88
C HIS A 414 -14.54 7.00 10.02
N TYR A 415 -13.97 6.46 11.09
CA TYR A 415 -13.74 7.17 12.33
C TYR A 415 -12.28 7.61 12.42
N ALA A 416 -12.07 8.87 12.70
CA ALA A 416 -10.79 9.40 13.17
C ALA A 416 -10.69 9.19 14.69
N LYS A 417 -10.78 7.93 15.12
CA LYS A 417 -10.86 7.51 16.52
C LYS A 417 -9.62 6.67 16.84
N GLU A 418 -8.90 7.02 17.91
CA GLU A 418 -8.07 6.01 18.56
C GLU A 418 -8.96 5.08 19.38
N ARG A 419 -8.91 3.78 19.13
CA ARG A 419 -9.65 2.75 19.88
C ARG A 419 -9.28 2.71 21.37
N SER A 420 -8.30 3.47 21.82
CA SER A 420 -7.77 3.49 23.18
C SER A 420 -8.14 4.73 24.01
N GLY A 421 -9.35 5.26 23.86
CA GLY A 421 -9.89 6.23 24.84
C GLY A 421 -9.41 7.67 24.75
N GLY A 422 -8.86 8.09 23.59
CA GLY A 422 -8.52 9.50 23.37
C GLY A 422 -9.75 10.40 23.25
N GLU A 423 -9.68 11.62 23.78
CA GLU A 423 -10.78 12.61 23.81
C GLU A 423 -11.20 13.11 22.42
N TRP A 424 -10.38 12.88 21.36
CA TRP A 424 -10.66 13.37 20.03
C TRP A 424 -11.42 12.33 19.21
N GLN A 425 -12.69 12.61 18.94
CA GLN A 425 -13.56 11.76 18.14
C GLN A 425 -14.17 12.57 16.99
N ALA A 426 -13.92 12.11 15.75
CA ALA A 426 -14.52 12.68 14.57
C ALA A 426 -14.84 11.60 13.53
N LEU A 427 -15.80 11.89 12.66
CA LEU A 427 -16.06 11.13 11.45
C LEU A 427 -15.31 11.78 10.28
N MET A 428 -14.75 10.94 9.42
CA MET A 428 -14.17 11.35 8.16
C MET A 428 -15.19 11.12 7.06
N MET A 429 -15.85 12.19 6.62
CA MET A 429 -16.85 12.16 5.57
C MET A 429 -16.17 12.29 4.21
N GLY A 430 -15.72 11.14 3.68
CA GLY A 430 -15.07 11.07 2.37
C GLY A 430 -16.06 11.40 1.23
N PHE A 431 -15.67 12.34 0.37
CA PHE A 431 -16.47 12.75 -0.80
C PHE A 431 -15.81 12.37 -2.14
N GLY A 432 -14.52 12.07 -2.12
CA GLY A 432 -13.76 11.81 -3.36
C GLY A 432 -14.31 10.65 -4.19
N GLY A 433 -14.89 9.62 -3.54
CA GLY A 433 -15.43 8.43 -4.18
C GLY A 433 -16.83 8.56 -4.76
N PHE A 434 -17.59 9.61 -4.41
CA PHE A 434 -18.93 9.88 -4.92
C PHE A 434 -18.89 10.68 -6.21
N LYS A 435 -19.90 10.52 -7.05
CA LYS A 435 -20.22 11.50 -8.05
C LYS A 435 -20.87 12.72 -7.40
N GLU A 436 -20.82 13.88 -8.07
CA GLU A 436 -21.38 15.13 -7.51
C GLU A 436 -22.87 14.98 -7.17
N GLU A 437 -23.65 14.33 -8.06
CA GLU A 437 -25.07 14.07 -7.89
C GLU A 437 -25.43 13.09 -6.76
N GLU A 438 -24.50 12.25 -6.31
CA GLU A 438 -24.73 11.25 -5.25
C GLU A 438 -24.54 11.84 -3.83
N ILE A 439 -23.84 12.97 -3.70
CA ILE A 439 -23.44 13.53 -2.40
C ILE A 439 -24.66 13.93 -1.55
N GLU A 440 -25.63 14.58 -2.13
CA GLU A 440 -26.82 15.05 -1.40
C GLU A 440 -27.63 13.87 -0.86
N GLU A 441 -27.83 12.83 -1.65
CA GLU A 441 -28.55 11.63 -1.25
C GLU A 441 -27.80 10.88 -0.15
N ALA A 442 -26.47 10.68 -0.31
CA ALA A 442 -25.62 10.00 0.66
C ALA A 442 -25.63 10.72 2.03
N VAL A 443 -25.51 12.06 2.02
CA VAL A 443 -25.55 12.85 3.26
C VAL A 443 -26.96 12.87 3.86
N SER A 444 -28.01 12.88 3.05
CA SER A 444 -29.38 12.80 3.54
C SER A 444 -29.67 11.45 4.21
N ALA A 445 -29.17 10.35 3.66
CA ALA A 445 -29.25 9.04 4.30
C ALA A 445 -28.45 9.01 5.62
N PHE A 446 -27.25 9.58 5.63
CA PHE A 446 -26.43 9.70 6.84
C PHE A 446 -27.08 10.58 7.91
N SER A 447 -27.71 11.69 7.54
CA SER A 447 -28.33 12.61 8.51
C SER A 447 -29.43 11.97 9.35
N LYS A 448 -30.18 11.02 8.77
CA LYS A 448 -31.22 10.28 9.49
C LYS A 448 -30.61 9.50 10.65
N ILE A 449 -29.57 8.72 10.38
CA ILE A 449 -28.89 7.92 11.42
C ILE A 449 -28.13 8.78 12.42
N TRP A 450 -27.62 9.96 11.99
CA TRP A 450 -26.97 10.92 12.89
C TRP A 450 -27.93 11.42 13.96
N HIS A 451 -29.13 11.86 13.58
CA HIS A 451 -30.12 12.38 14.51
C HIS A 451 -30.66 11.32 15.46
N GLU A 452 -30.72 10.05 15.07
CA GLU A 452 -31.09 8.94 15.96
C GLU A 452 -30.07 8.70 17.09
N CYS A 453 -28.83 9.18 16.94
CA CYS A 453 -27.74 8.97 17.89
C CYS A 453 -27.50 10.16 18.83
N ILE A 454 -28.30 11.21 18.73
CA ILE A 454 -28.27 12.34 19.67
C ILE A 454 -28.94 11.92 20.97
N LEU A 455 -28.28 12.17 22.14
CA LEU A 455 -28.75 11.82 23.48
C LEU A 455 -29.54 12.96 24.12
#